data_68e33e6176a4a923816a495a552c2497
#
_entry.id   68e33e6176a4a923816a495a552c2497
#
_cell.length_a   1.000
_cell.length_b   1.000
_cell.length_c   1.000
_cell.angle_alpha   90.00
_cell.angle_beta   90.00
_cell.angle_gamma   90.00
#
_symmetry.space_group_name_H-M   'P 1'
#
loop_
_entity.id
_entity.type
_entity.pdbx_description
1 polymer ?
#
loop_
_entity_poly.entity_id
_entity_poly.type
_entity_poly.pdbx_seq_one_letter_code
_entity_poly.pdbx_strand_id
1 'polypeptide(L)'
;GGSVNLEYQKFVSPETQENPLDFNTFKIAWSHNPESRGNSRFSASVNAGSTSYFNNIINPSNFQNNVTSDLQSNINFTKTFTGTPLVFSSSMRHSQSVQTGEVNLSLPTMSLVMNRQSPFKNMKFEPLKTFNISYNFNLQNSITNRVSQSFGVGSDISGGNQNSEIVPFTVDNFKFLLQNANNGAQHTIPISSN
;
A
#
# COMPACT_ATOMS: atom_id res chain seq x y z
N GLY A 1 19.34 8.21 -8.89
CA GLY A 1 19.08 7.49 -10.13
C GLY A 1 17.86 6.60 -10.01
N GLY A 2 17.43 6.01 -11.13
CA GLY A 2 16.28 5.10 -11.15
C GLY A 2 16.29 4.26 -12.43
N SER A 3 15.50 3.19 -12.41
CA SER A 3 15.29 2.29 -13.56
C SER A 3 13.82 1.96 -13.69
N VAL A 4 13.36 1.79 -14.92
CA VAL A 4 12.01 1.33 -15.25
C VAL A 4 12.13 0.17 -16.22
N ASN A 5 11.46 -0.93 -15.94
CA ASN A 5 11.27 -2.05 -16.85
C ASN A 5 9.77 -2.32 -16.96
N LEU A 6 9.27 -2.32 -18.19
CA LEU A 6 7.87 -2.61 -18.52
C LEU A 6 7.86 -3.76 -19.51
N GLU A 7 7.18 -4.82 -19.16
CA GLU A 7 6.98 -5.97 -20.02
C GLU A 7 5.48 -6.16 -20.26
N TYR A 8 5.11 -6.33 -21.52
CA TYR A 8 3.74 -6.63 -21.92
C TYR A 8 3.75 -7.76 -22.93
N GLN A 9 2.90 -8.73 -22.73
CA GLN A 9 2.73 -9.86 -23.63
C GLN A 9 1.24 -10.04 -23.91
N LYS A 10 0.90 -10.24 -25.18
CA LYS A 10 -0.42 -10.65 -25.62
C LYS A 10 -0.31 -12.06 -26.16
N PHE A 11 -1.07 -12.96 -25.60
CA PHE A 11 -1.21 -14.32 -26.10
C PHE A 11 -2.55 -14.44 -26.80
N VAL A 12 -2.53 -14.92 -28.05
CA VAL A 12 -3.72 -15.19 -28.85
C VAL A 12 -3.67 -16.65 -29.26
N SER A 13 -4.66 -17.40 -28.87
CA SER A 13 -4.77 -18.81 -29.24
C SER A 13 -5.12 -18.97 -30.73
N PRO A 14 -4.63 -20.00 -31.42
CA PRO A 14 -5.10 -20.31 -32.77
C PRO A 14 -6.60 -20.59 -32.77
N GLU A 15 -7.33 -20.10 -33.79
CA GLU A 15 -8.78 -20.27 -33.93
C GLU A 15 -9.24 -21.75 -34.02
N THR A 16 -8.30 -22.67 -34.22
CA THR A 16 -8.56 -24.13 -34.32
C THR A 16 -8.68 -24.84 -32.98
N GLN A 17 -8.51 -24.13 -31.85
CA GLN A 17 -8.60 -24.69 -30.51
C GLN A 17 -10.05 -24.65 -29.98
N GLU A 18 -10.56 -25.75 -29.43
CA GLU A 18 -11.93 -25.84 -28.87
C GLU A 18 -12.20 -24.81 -27.72
N ASN A 19 -11.15 -24.33 -27.05
CA ASN A 19 -11.23 -23.27 -26.01
C ASN A 19 -10.07 -22.29 -26.21
N PRO A 20 -10.24 -21.25 -27.00
CA PRO A 20 -9.19 -20.24 -27.19
C PRO A 20 -8.90 -19.50 -25.89
N LEU A 21 -7.64 -19.51 -25.47
CA LEU A 21 -7.16 -18.78 -24.28
C LEU A 21 -6.48 -17.48 -24.73
N ASP A 22 -7.25 -16.43 -24.85
CA ASP A 22 -6.72 -15.09 -25.09
C ASP A 22 -6.47 -14.40 -23.75
N PHE A 23 -5.22 -14.05 -23.48
CA PHE A 23 -4.90 -13.29 -22.27
C PHE A 23 -3.79 -12.27 -22.51
N ASN A 24 -3.89 -11.19 -21.79
CA ASN A 24 -2.88 -10.15 -21.75
C ASN A 24 -2.13 -10.24 -20.41
N THR A 25 -0.81 -10.13 -20.48
CA THR A 25 0.03 -10.14 -19.30
C THR A 25 0.91 -8.89 -19.25
N PHE A 26 1.16 -8.38 -18.08
CA PHE A 26 2.09 -7.28 -17.87
C PHE A 26 2.91 -7.47 -16.60
N LYS A 27 4.10 -6.88 -16.62
CA LYS A 27 4.97 -6.73 -15.45
C LYS A 27 5.58 -5.34 -15.45
N ILE A 28 5.61 -4.73 -14.29
CA ILE A 28 6.21 -3.41 -14.04
C ILE A 28 7.25 -3.58 -12.95
N ALA A 29 8.50 -3.23 -13.23
CA ALA A 29 9.53 -3.07 -12.24
C ALA A 29 10.09 -1.65 -12.34
N TRP A 30 9.89 -0.84 -11.28
CA TRP A 30 10.37 0.54 -11.23
C TRP A 30 11.09 0.77 -9.91
N SER A 31 12.30 1.28 -10.00
CA SER A 31 13.03 1.76 -8.84
C SER A 31 13.45 3.21 -9.07
N HIS A 32 13.23 4.05 -8.06
CA HIS A 32 13.65 5.44 -8.08
C HIS A 32 14.04 5.90 -6.68
N ASN A 33 15.30 6.23 -6.52
CA ASN A 33 15.85 6.74 -5.27
C ASN A 33 16.76 7.94 -5.58
N PRO A 34 16.17 9.14 -5.75
CA PRO A 34 16.93 10.34 -5.98
C PRO A 34 17.72 10.73 -4.73
N GLU A 35 18.82 11.45 -4.91
CA GLU A 35 19.52 12.07 -3.80
C GLU A 35 18.58 13.02 -3.06
N SER A 36 18.64 12.98 -1.72
CA SER A 36 17.87 13.90 -0.89
C SER A 36 18.27 15.34 -1.20
N ARG A 37 17.31 16.14 -1.63
CA ARG A 37 17.51 17.58 -1.84
C ARG A 37 16.84 18.35 -0.71
N GLY A 38 17.66 18.96 0.14
CA GLY A 38 17.18 19.73 1.28
C GLY A 38 16.40 18.85 2.27
N ASN A 39 15.19 19.25 2.61
CA ASN A 39 14.36 18.62 3.66
C ASN A 39 13.32 17.64 3.12
N SER A 40 13.47 17.19 1.89
CA SER A 40 12.56 16.22 1.26
C SER A 40 13.32 14.96 0.85
N ARG A 41 12.72 13.81 1.11
CA ARG A 41 13.23 12.50 0.70
C ARG A 41 12.12 11.73 0.00
N PHE A 42 12.45 11.15 -1.14
CA PHE A 42 11.58 10.28 -1.90
C PHE A 42 12.28 8.94 -2.19
N SER A 43 11.55 7.85 -2.14
CA SER A 43 12.02 6.56 -2.63
C SER A 43 10.85 5.75 -3.17
N ALA A 44 11.07 5.06 -4.26
CA ALA A 44 10.10 4.16 -4.87
C ALA A 44 10.79 2.86 -5.28
N SER A 45 10.14 1.74 -4.97
CA SER A 45 10.45 0.41 -5.45
C SER A 45 9.13 -0.27 -5.77
N VAL A 46 8.82 -0.41 -7.04
CA VAL A 46 7.57 -1.00 -7.53
C VAL A 46 7.88 -2.27 -8.27
N ASN A 47 7.23 -3.35 -7.87
CA ASN A 47 7.23 -4.63 -8.58
C ASN A 47 5.80 -5.16 -8.56
N ALA A 48 5.14 -5.10 -9.71
CA ALA A 48 3.75 -5.47 -9.87
C ALA A 48 3.53 -6.14 -11.23
N GLY A 49 2.52 -6.98 -11.33
CA GLY A 49 2.20 -7.64 -12.58
C GLY A 49 0.93 -8.47 -12.49
N SER A 50 0.44 -8.92 -13.64
CA SER A 50 -0.69 -9.84 -13.68
C SER A 50 -0.27 -11.23 -13.21
N THR A 51 -1.14 -11.94 -12.48
CA THR A 51 -0.91 -13.33 -12.08
C THR A 51 -0.65 -14.25 -13.29
N SER A 52 -1.33 -13.98 -14.40
CA SER A 52 -1.15 -14.70 -15.66
C SER A 52 0.26 -14.52 -16.25
N TYR A 53 0.93 -13.39 -16.00
CA TYR A 53 2.32 -13.19 -16.44
C TYR A 53 3.25 -14.24 -15.83
N PHE A 54 3.07 -14.54 -14.56
CA PHE A 54 3.95 -15.47 -13.82
C PHE A 54 3.58 -16.93 -14.04
N ASN A 55 2.30 -17.22 -14.30
CA ASN A 55 1.80 -18.57 -14.48
C ASN A 55 1.98 -19.09 -15.91
N ASN A 56 2.04 -18.21 -16.91
CA ASN A 56 2.03 -18.56 -18.33
C ASN A 56 3.28 -18.09 -19.08
N ILE A 57 4.45 -18.10 -18.44
CA ILE A 57 5.70 -17.69 -19.08
C ILE A 57 6.04 -18.69 -20.18
N ILE A 58 6.01 -18.23 -21.42
CA ILE A 58 6.31 -19.00 -22.62
C ILE A 58 7.82 -19.34 -22.74
N ASN A 59 8.66 -18.65 -21.97
CA ASN A 59 10.10 -18.80 -22.05
C ASN A 59 10.67 -19.63 -20.88
N PRO A 60 11.03 -20.90 -21.09
CA PRO A 60 11.57 -21.79 -20.04
C PRO A 60 12.89 -21.31 -19.43
N SER A 61 13.59 -20.36 -20.09
CA SER A 61 14.88 -19.86 -19.65
C SER A 61 14.79 -18.90 -18.45
N ASN A 62 13.59 -18.41 -18.11
CA ASN A 62 13.36 -17.52 -16.98
C ASN A 62 12.89 -18.26 -15.73
N PHE A 63 13.67 -19.24 -15.28
CA PHE A 63 13.38 -20.02 -14.08
C PHE A 63 13.16 -19.16 -12.82
N GLN A 64 13.78 -17.99 -12.73
CA GLN A 64 13.63 -17.08 -11.59
C GLN A 64 12.24 -16.45 -11.50
N ASN A 65 11.53 -16.25 -12.61
CA ASN A 65 10.19 -15.71 -12.58
C ASN A 65 9.14 -16.73 -12.09
N ASN A 66 9.40 -18.02 -12.29
CA ASN A 66 8.52 -19.10 -11.82
C ASN A 66 8.64 -19.36 -10.30
N VAL A 67 9.66 -18.80 -9.64
CA VAL A 67 9.89 -18.95 -8.19
C VAL A 67 9.39 -17.74 -7.40
N THR A 68 9.02 -16.65 -8.08
CA THR A 68 8.51 -15.47 -7.40
C THR A 68 7.09 -15.73 -6.92
N SER A 69 6.92 -15.95 -5.62
CA SER A 69 5.61 -16.18 -4.99
C SER A 69 4.88 -14.89 -4.66
N ASP A 70 5.63 -13.82 -4.41
CA ASP A 70 5.11 -12.55 -3.90
C ASP A 70 5.73 -11.35 -4.62
N LEU A 71 4.88 -10.41 -4.98
CA LEU A 71 5.26 -9.10 -5.53
C LEU A 71 5.04 -8.03 -4.47
N GLN A 72 6.04 -7.19 -4.28
CA GLN A 72 5.98 -6.12 -3.29
C GLN A 72 6.39 -4.80 -3.90
N SER A 73 5.63 -3.75 -3.57
CA SER A 73 5.91 -2.39 -3.97
C SER A 73 5.84 -1.46 -2.77
N ASN A 74 6.72 -0.48 -2.74
CA ASN A 74 6.79 0.50 -1.68
C ASN A 74 7.21 1.85 -2.25
N ILE A 75 6.43 2.89 -1.94
CA ILE A 75 6.73 4.28 -2.28
C ILE A 75 6.69 5.08 -0.99
N ASN A 76 7.75 5.84 -0.72
CA ASN A 76 7.85 6.65 0.49
C ASN A 76 8.18 8.10 0.12
N PHE A 77 7.56 9.02 0.82
CA PHE A 77 7.87 10.43 0.78
C PHE A 77 7.93 10.98 2.21
N THR A 78 8.98 11.73 2.52
CA THR A 78 9.11 12.42 3.80
C THR A 78 9.53 13.85 3.55
N LYS A 79 8.92 14.78 4.27
CA LYS A 79 9.26 16.21 4.24
C LYS A 79 9.35 16.78 5.64
N THR A 80 10.50 17.36 5.98
CA THR A 80 10.70 18.17 7.17
C THR A 80 10.52 19.63 6.79
N PHE A 81 9.65 20.35 7.50
CA PHE A 81 9.41 21.77 7.21
C PHE A 81 10.43 22.61 7.98
N THR A 82 11.33 23.27 7.24
CA THR A 82 12.38 24.11 7.83
C THR A 82 11.78 25.26 8.63
N GLY A 83 12.32 25.50 9.81
CA GLY A 83 11.84 26.56 10.71
C GLY A 83 10.54 26.23 11.45
N THR A 84 10.00 25.05 11.27
CA THR A 84 8.83 24.54 11.98
C THR A 84 9.14 23.20 12.63
N PRO A 85 8.44 22.81 13.71
CA PRO A 85 8.59 21.49 14.33
C PRO A 85 7.87 20.37 13.58
N LEU A 86 7.46 20.59 12.32
CA LEU A 86 6.60 19.67 11.58
C LEU A 86 7.39 18.75 10.67
N VAL A 87 7.01 17.48 10.69
CA VAL A 87 7.47 16.45 9.77
C VAL A 87 6.25 15.75 9.17
N PHE A 88 6.18 15.72 7.85
CA PHE A 88 5.18 14.99 7.11
C PHE A 88 5.80 13.75 6.47
N SER A 89 5.12 12.61 6.55
CA SER A 89 5.47 11.40 5.82
C SER A 89 4.25 10.79 5.16
N SER A 90 4.46 10.22 3.98
CA SER A 90 3.45 9.46 3.26
C SER A 90 4.07 8.21 2.69
N SER A 91 3.37 7.10 2.76
CA SER A 91 3.80 5.83 2.15
C SER A 91 2.64 5.15 1.44
N MET A 92 3.00 4.41 0.39
CA MET A 92 2.09 3.54 -0.34
C MET A 92 2.75 2.17 -0.42
N ARG A 93 1.99 1.13 -0.12
CA ARG A 93 2.46 -0.25 -0.17
C ARG A 93 1.50 -1.11 -0.97
N HIS A 94 2.08 -2.03 -1.71
CA HIS A 94 1.37 -3.07 -2.43
C HIS A 94 2.05 -4.39 -2.13
N SER A 95 1.26 -5.42 -1.84
CA SER A 95 1.70 -6.81 -1.84
C SER A 95 0.72 -7.66 -2.61
N GLN A 96 1.23 -8.57 -3.42
CA GLN A 96 0.44 -9.46 -4.26
C GLN A 96 1.03 -10.85 -4.19
N SER A 97 0.21 -11.84 -3.86
CA SER A 97 0.57 -13.25 -3.99
C SER A 97 0.25 -13.71 -5.41
N VAL A 98 1.26 -14.19 -6.10
CA VAL A 98 1.10 -14.72 -7.46
C VAL A 98 0.31 -16.03 -7.47
N GLN A 99 0.46 -16.84 -6.42
CA GLN A 99 -0.19 -18.14 -6.33
C GLN A 99 -1.69 -18.03 -6.05
N THR A 100 -2.08 -17.16 -5.13
CA THR A 100 -3.47 -17.02 -4.71
C THR A 100 -4.21 -15.91 -5.43
N GLY A 101 -3.50 -14.97 -6.07
CA GLY A 101 -4.08 -13.75 -6.64
C GLY A 101 -4.52 -12.73 -5.59
N GLU A 102 -4.16 -12.93 -4.32
CA GLU A 102 -4.46 -11.99 -3.25
C GLU A 102 -3.62 -10.72 -3.40
N VAL A 103 -4.28 -9.57 -3.33
CA VAL A 103 -3.66 -8.25 -3.42
C VAL A 103 -4.04 -7.43 -2.20
N ASN A 104 -3.04 -6.87 -1.54
CA ASN A 104 -3.21 -5.95 -0.43
C ASN A 104 -2.56 -4.61 -0.77
N LEU A 105 -3.33 -3.52 -0.67
CA LEU A 105 -2.90 -2.16 -0.92
C LEU A 105 -3.05 -1.33 0.36
N SER A 106 -2.01 -0.59 0.74
CA SER A 106 -2.09 0.48 1.74
C SER A 106 -1.83 1.81 1.03
N LEU A 107 -2.90 2.58 0.75
CA LEU A 107 -2.88 3.72 -0.17
C LEU A 107 -3.81 4.84 0.29
N PRO A 108 -3.32 6.00 0.67
CA PRO A 108 -2.03 6.28 1.27
C PRO A 108 -2.04 6.04 2.78
N THR A 109 -0.89 5.74 3.35
CA THR A 109 -0.66 5.93 4.78
C THR A 109 0.04 7.27 4.95
N MET A 110 -0.50 8.16 5.78
CA MET A 110 0.06 9.50 6.02
C MET A 110 0.31 9.72 7.51
N SER A 111 1.36 10.43 7.83
CA SER A 111 1.67 10.87 9.19
C SER A 111 2.13 12.32 9.19
N LEU A 112 1.58 13.12 10.10
CA LEU A 112 2.04 14.47 10.39
C LEU A 112 2.42 14.53 11.86
N VAL A 113 3.70 14.79 12.13
CA VAL A 113 4.26 14.87 13.48
C VAL A 113 4.69 16.31 13.75
N MET A 114 4.23 16.86 14.86
CA MET A 114 4.79 18.06 15.45
C MET A 114 5.68 17.66 16.64
N ASN A 115 6.98 17.89 16.50
CA ASN A 115 7.93 17.66 17.57
C ASN A 115 7.59 18.49 18.80
N ARG A 116 7.97 17.99 19.97
CA ARG A 116 7.75 18.63 21.27
C ARG A 116 8.07 20.13 21.24
N GLN A 117 7.11 20.94 21.65
CA GLN A 117 7.21 22.39 21.79
C GLN A 117 6.89 22.80 23.21
N SER A 118 7.55 23.85 23.68
CA SER A 118 7.31 24.46 24.98
C SER A 118 6.78 25.90 24.75
N PRO A 119 5.47 26.06 24.44
CA PRO A 119 4.92 27.35 24.02
C PRO A 119 5.02 28.43 25.08
N PHE A 120 5.12 28.07 26.35
CA PHE A 120 5.13 28.98 27.48
C PHE A 120 6.51 29.16 28.10
N LYS A 121 7.60 28.72 27.44
CA LYS A 121 8.97 28.81 27.96
C LYS A 121 9.39 30.20 28.42
N ASN A 122 8.86 31.24 27.76
CA ASN A 122 9.22 32.63 28.04
C ASN A 122 8.26 33.34 29.02
N MET A 123 7.29 32.64 29.58
CA MET A 123 6.35 33.17 30.56
C MET A 123 7.02 33.31 31.94
N LYS A 124 6.59 34.30 32.75
CA LYS A 124 7.08 34.50 34.10
C LYS A 124 6.52 33.50 35.12
N PHE A 125 5.45 32.80 34.80
CA PHE A 125 4.78 31.85 35.68
C PHE A 125 5.43 30.47 35.58
N GLU A 126 6.20 30.08 36.61
CA GLU A 126 7.02 28.86 36.60
C GLU A 126 6.28 27.56 36.22
N PRO A 127 5.06 27.29 36.75
CA PRO A 127 4.36 26.04 36.38
C PRO A 127 4.04 25.90 34.91
N LEU A 128 3.90 26.99 34.16
CA LEU A 128 3.61 26.93 32.72
C LEU A 128 4.89 26.80 31.88
N LYS A 129 6.04 27.16 32.37
CA LYS A 129 7.30 27.02 31.62
C LYS A 129 7.65 25.58 31.31
N THR A 130 7.24 24.66 32.19
CA THR A 130 7.51 23.24 32.06
C THR A 130 6.51 22.53 31.14
N PHE A 131 5.47 23.24 30.68
CA PHE A 131 4.43 22.71 29.83
C PHE A 131 4.95 22.44 28.41
N ASN A 132 4.77 21.24 27.96
CA ASN A 132 5.18 20.79 26.65
C ASN A 132 4.01 20.14 25.92
N ILE A 133 3.94 20.40 24.62
CA ILE A 133 2.95 19.85 23.73
C ILE A 133 3.61 19.24 22.49
N SER A 134 3.11 18.13 22.04
CA SER A 134 3.42 17.54 20.73
C SER A 134 2.13 17.11 20.05
N TYR A 135 2.19 16.81 18.77
CA TYR A 135 1.03 16.38 18.01
C TYR A 135 1.41 15.30 17.02
N ASN A 136 0.61 14.26 16.95
CA ASN A 136 0.74 13.19 15.97
C ASN A 136 -0.61 12.96 15.30
N PHE A 137 -0.61 13.02 13.98
CA PHE A 137 -1.73 12.62 13.14
C PHE A 137 -1.30 11.44 12.29
N ASN A 138 -2.10 10.39 12.26
CA ASN A 138 -1.90 9.22 11.42
C ASN A 138 -3.18 8.92 10.65
N LEU A 139 -3.04 8.74 9.35
CA LEU A 139 -4.08 8.27 8.44
C LEU A 139 -3.64 6.95 7.84
N GLN A 140 -4.49 5.94 7.91
CA GLN A 140 -4.29 4.65 7.27
C GLN A 140 -5.45 4.33 6.36
N ASN A 141 -5.15 3.77 5.20
CA ASN A 141 -6.12 3.25 4.26
C ASN A 141 -5.60 1.90 3.74
N SER A 142 -6.39 0.86 3.88
CA SER A 142 -6.05 -0.49 3.46
C SER A 142 -7.18 -1.08 2.61
N ILE A 143 -6.81 -1.59 1.46
CA ILE A 143 -7.70 -2.23 0.50
C ILE A 143 -7.18 -3.64 0.28
N THR A 144 -8.05 -4.64 0.40
CA THR A 144 -7.75 -6.03 0.04
C THR A 144 -8.79 -6.54 -0.94
N ASN A 145 -8.36 -7.40 -1.84
CA ASN A 145 -9.29 -8.10 -2.73
C ASN A 145 -9.80 -9.42 -2.15
N ARG A 146 -9.36 -9.79 -0.94
CA ARG A 146 -9.96 -10.88 -0.18
C ARG A 146 -11.18 -10.35 0.55
N VAL A 147 -12.36 -10.76 0.13
CA VAL A 147 -13.63 -10.34 0.72
C VAL A 147 -14.22 -11.50 1.49
N SER A 148 -14.48 -11.28 2.77
CA SER A 148 -15.26 -12.23 3.58
C SER A 148 -16.73 -12.05 3.25
N GLN A 149 -17.37 -13.04 2.69
CA GLN A 149 -18.82 -13.02 2.53
C GLN A 149 -19.46 -13.23 3.90
N SER A 150 -19.79 -12.13 4.56
CA SER A 150 -20.72 -12.17 5.67
C SER A 150 -22.13 -12.28 5.07
N PHE A 151 -22.64 -13.47 4.89
CA PHE A 151 -24.04 -13.68 4.57
C PHE A 151 -24.86 -13.29 5.81
N GLY A 152 -25.42 -12.09 5.80
CA GLY A 152 -26.47 -11.70 6.72
C GLY A 152 -27.78 -12.37 6.33
N VAL A 153 -28.03 -13.55 6.86
CA VAL A 153 -29.40 -14.04 7.16
C VAL A 153 -29.26 -15.09 8.28
N GLY A 154 -29.85 -14.76 9.44
CA GLY A 154 -30.34 -15.76 10.41
C GLY A 154 -29.28 -16.68 10.99
N SER A 155 -28.78 -16.28 12.16
CA SER A 155 -28.16 -17.12 13.14
C SER A 155 -28.69 -18.57 13.11
N ASP A 156 -27.81 -19.53 12.82
CA ASP A 156 -27.62 -20.66 13.73
C ASP A 156 -26.25 -21.31 13.40
N ILE A 157 -25.28 -20.93 14.17
CA ILE A 157 -24.33 -21.69 14.99
C ILE A 157 -23.96 -23.07 14.41
N SER A 158 -22.75 -23.14 13.96
CA SER A 158 -21.75 -24.14 14.20
C SER A 158 -20.76 -24.21 13.03
N GLY A 159 -19.53 -23.80 13.29
CA GLY A 159 -18.40 -24.21 12.45
C GLY A 159 -18.45 -23.71 11.00
N GLY A 160 -18.82 -22.45 10.79
CA GLY A 160 -18.86 -21.86 9.44
C GLY A 160 -17.45 -21.63 8.91
N ASN A 161 -17.05 -22.40 7.89
CA ASN A 161 -16.01 -21.99 6.97
C ASN A 161 -16.33 -20.57 6.48
N GLN A 162 -15.57 -19.58 6.90
CA GLN A 162 -15.61 -18.27 6.29
C GLN A 162 -15.01 -18.42 4.89
N ASN A 163 -15.86 -18.66 3.91
CA ASN A 163 -15.43 -18.66 2.51
C ASN A 163 -15.03 -17.22 2.14
N SER A 164 -13.75 -16.93 2.24
CA SER A 164 -13.21 -15.71 1.68
C SER A 164 -13.02 -15.90 0.19
N GLU A 165 -13.60 -15.01 -0.60
CA GLU A 165 -13.46 -14.97 -2.05
C GLU A 165 -12.40 -13.94 -2.45
N ILE A 166 -11.61 -14.28 -3.47
CA ILE A 166 -10.66 -13.36 -4.09
C ILE A 166 -11.36 -12.68 -5.27
N VAL A 167 -11.66 -11.40 -5.12
CA VAL A 167 -12.23 -10.57 -6.19
C VAL A 167 -11.12 -10.04 -7.09
N PRO A 168 -11.14 -10.27 -8.40
CA PRO A 168 -10.10 -9.76 -9.29
C PRO A 168 -9.98 -8.23 -9.25
N PHE A 169 -8.75 -7.73 -9.25
CA PHE A 169 -8.45 -6.29 -9.33
C PHE A 169 -8.65 -5.81 -10.79
N THR A 170 -9.89 -5.48 -11.13
CA THR A 170 -10.28 -4.94 -12.44
C THR A 170 -10.91 -3.57 -12.28
N VAL A 171 -11.03 -2.82 -13.38
CA VAL A 171 -11.67 -1.49 -13.37
C VAL A 171 -13.11 -1.59 -12.88
N ASP A 172 -13.82 -2.65 -13.27
CA ASP A 172 -15.22 -2.88 -12.89
C ASP A 172 -15.38 -3.16 -11.40
N ASN A 173 -14.44 -3.91 -10.80
CA ASN A 173 -14.48 -4.27 -9.40
C ASN A 173 -13.84 -3.21 -8.47
N PHE A 174 -13.14 -2.24 -9.04
CA PHE A 174 -12.39 -1.25 -8.24
C PHE A 174 -13.28 -0.44 -7.31
N LYS A 175 -14.47 -0.03 -7.77
CA LYS A 175 -15.43 0.69 -6.92
C LYS A 175 -15.87 -0.15 -5.73
N PHE A 176 -16.15 -1.42 -5.95
CA PHE A 176 -16.52 -2.37 -4.89
C PHE A 176 -15.39 -2.55 -3.87
N LEU A 177 -14.16 -2.71 -4.34
CA LEU A 177 -12.98 -2.85 -3.46
C LEU A 177 -12.73 -1.57 -2.63
N LEU A 178 -12.95 -0.38 -3.21
CA LEU A 178 -12.87 0.89 -2.48
C LEU A 178 -13.94 1.01 -1.38
N GLN A 179 -15.15 0.53 -1.63
CA GLN A 179 -16.22 0.53 -0.64
C GLN A 179 -15.93 -0.40 0.55
N ASN A 180 -15.13 -1.44 0.33
CA ASN A 180 -14.67 -2.37 1.37
C ASN A 180 -13.29 -1.98 1.94
N ALA A 181 -12.80 -0.79 1.61
CA ALA A 181 -11.54 -0.29 2.15
C ALA A 181 -11.65 -0.01 3.65
N ASN A 182 -10.60 -0.39 4.38
CA ASN A 182 -10.50 -0.11 5.81
C ASN A 182 -9.75 1.21 6.02
N ASN A 183 -10.45 2.22 6.51
CA ASN A 183 -9.93 3.57 6.69
C ASN A 183 -9.90 3.93 8.17
N GLY A 184 -8.82 4.51 8.62
CA GLY A 184 -8.66 4.98 9.98
C GLY A 184 -7.86 6.27 10.06
N ALA A 185 -8.30 7.21 10.89
CA ALA A 185 -7.56 8.42 11.24
C ALA A 185 -7.43 8.52 12.76
N GLN A 186 -6.22 8.81 13.22
CA GLN A 186 -5.91 8.96 14.64
C GLN A 186 -5.21 10.28 14.90
N HIS A 187 -5.68 11.00 15.91
CA HIS A 187 -5.04 12.19 16.45
C HIS A 187 -4.56 11.92 17.88
N THR A 188 -3.34 12.27 18.17
CA THR A 188 -2.76 12.14 19.51
C THR A 188 -2.07 13.45 19.88
N ILE A 189 -2.40 14.02 21.05
CA ILE A 189 -1.85 15.27 21.56
C ILE A 189 -1.22 14.99 22.93
N PRO A 190 0.05 14.53 22.98
CA PRO A 190 0.75 14.37 24.23
C PRO A 190 1.04 15.72 24.88
N ILE A 191 0.64 15.84 26.13
CA ILE A 191 0.89 17.00 26.99
C ILE A 191 1.69 16.52 28.19
N SER A 192 2.78 17.18 28.51
CA SER A 192 3.60 16.87 29.70
C SER A 192 4.11 18.12 30.39
N SER A 193 4.24 18.09 31.69
CA SER A 193 4.98 19.06 32.50
C SER A 193 6.12 18.35 33.21
N ASN A 194 7.29 18.92 33.24
CA ASN A 194 8.47 18.41 33.94
C ASN A 194 8.76 19.28 35.15
#